data_9dbd13457b3f67b322df9d185de9218a
#
_entry.id   9dbd13457b3f67b322df9d185de9218a
#
_cell.length_a   1.000
_cell.length_b   1.000
_cell.length_c   1.000
_cell.angle_alpha   90.00
_cell.angle_beta   90.00
_cell.angle_gamma   90.00
#
_symmetry.space_group_name_H-M   'P 1'
#
loop_
_entity.id
_entity.type
_entity.pdbx_description
1 polymer ?
#
loop_
_entity_poly.entity_id
_entity_poly.type
_entity_poly.pdbx_seq_one_letter_code
_entity_poly.pdbx_strand_id
1 'polypeptide(L)'
;DLEVAEAMVKYIIKAVLDRCPAEMEFFNKYVDKTLLERLDNVLGHEFVRISYTKAVEQLKASGAAFKYPVEWGLELQTEHERYLTEQVYHCPVFVTDYPKDVKAFYMRLNEDEKTVAAADMLVPGVGEIIGGSQREERLDVLERRIQELGMDIGQYGWYLELRRYGGVKHAGFGLGFERMIMYVTGMQNIRDVLPFPRTAGSMEM
;
A
#
# COMPACT_ATOMS: atom_id res chain seq x y z
N ASP A 1 -13.10 -3.89 -0.86
CA ASP A 1 -12.00 -3.01 -1.29
C ASP A 1 -10.85 -3.78 -1.94
N LEU A 2 -10.32 -4.84 -1.32
CA LEU A 2 -9.15 -5.59 -1.82
C LEU A 2 -9.38 -6.20 -3.20
N GLU A 3 -10.54 -6.78 -3.45
CA GLU A 3 -10.89 -7.35 -4.76
C GLU A 3 -10.94 -6.29 -5.86
N VAL A 4 -11.47 -5.11 -5.54
CA VAL A 4 -11.49 -3.98 -6.48
C VAL A 4 -10.08 -3.47 -6.76
N ALA A 5 -9.23 -3.37 -5.73
CA ALA A 5 -7.85 -2.95 -5.86
C ALA A 5 -7.03 -3.94 -6.71
N GLU A 6 -7.18 -5.24 -6.46
CA GLU A 6 -6.54 -6.30 -7.26
C GLU A 6 -7.00 -6.25 -8.72
N ALA A 7 -8.31 -6.20 -8.96
CA ALA A 7 -8.88 -6.12 -10.30
C ALA A 7 -8.42 -4.87 -11.05
N MET A 8 -8.34 -3.73 -10.36
CA MET A 8 -7.87 -2.47 -10.96
C MET A 8 -6.39 -2.55 -11.37
N VAL A 9 -5.50 -3.08 -10.51
CA VAL A 9 -4.07 -3.21 -10.85
C VAL A 9 -3.88 -4.18 -12.01
N LYS A 10 -4.54 -5.34 -12.00
CA LYS A 10 -4.52 -6.29 -13.11
C LYS A 10 -5.03 -5.67 -14.42
N TYR A 11 -6.14 -4.90 -14.34
CA TYR A 11 -6.67 -4.20 -15.51
C TYR A 11 -5.68 -3.18 -16.08
N ILE A 12 -5.03 -2.37 -15.22
CA ILE A 12 -4.02 -1.38 -15.66
C ILE A 12 -2.85 -2.07 -16.35
N ILE A 13 -2.29 -3.11 -15.73
CA ILE A 13 -1.16 -3.87 -16.32
C ILE A 13 -1.55 -4.44 -17.67
N LYS A 14 -2.70 -5.11 -17.76
CA LYS A 14 -3.19 -5.67 -19.02
C LYS A 14 -3.40 -4.59 -20.09
N ALA A 15 -4.01 -3.46 -19.72
CA ALA A 15 -4.24 -2.36 -20.64
C ALA A 15 -2.93 -1.74 -21.18
N VAL A 16 -1.89 -1.65 -20.35
CA VAL A 16 -0.57 -1.16 -20.77
C VAL A 16 0.10 -2.15 -21.72
N LEU A 17 0.08 -3.43 -21.40
CA LEU A 17 0.65 -4.47 -22.27
C LEU A 17 -0.05 -4.52 -23.64
N ASP A 18 -1.39 -4.38 -23.66
CA ASP A 18 -2.18 -4.43 -24.90
C ASP A 18 -2.05 -3.16 -25.75
N ARG A 19 -1.90 -1.98 -25.14
CA ARG A 19 -1.96 -0.68 -25.84
C ARG A 19 -0.61 -0.05 -26.12
N CYS A 20 0.42 -0.43 -25.37
CA CYS A 20 1.76 0.16 -25.45
C CYS A 20 2.84 -0.93 -25.65
N PRO A 21 2.66 -1.91 -26.57
CA PRO A 21 3.58 -3.05 -26.68
C PRO A 21 5.02 -2.65 -27.08
N ALA A 22 5.17 -1.63 -27.90
CA ALA A 22 6.50 -1.15 -28.33
C ALA A 22 7.28 -0.50 -27.18
N GLU A 23 6.59 0.31 -26.37
CA GLU A 23 7.16 0.94 -25.16
C GLU A 23 7.50 -0.12 -24.13
N MET A 24 6.65 -1.11 -23.92
CA MET A 24 6.88 -2.21 -22.99
C MET A 24 8.07 -3.07 -23.40
N GLU A 25 8.23 -3.36 -24.69
CA GLU A 25 9.41 -4.02 -25.22
C GLU A 25 10.69 -3.18 -24.99
N PHE A 26 10.60 -1.87 -25.21
CA PHE A 26 11.70 -0.94 -24.94
C PHE A 26 12.11 -0.98 -23.47
N PHE A 27 11.16 -0.83 -22.53
CA PHE A 27 11.46 -0.86 -21.11
C PHE A 27 12.02 -2.21 -20.67
N ASN A 28 11.45 -3.31 -21.15
CA ASN A 28 11.97 -4.66 -20.84
C ASN A 28 13.40 -4.86 -21.35
N LYS A 29 13.74 -4.30 -22.52
CA LYS A 29 15.06 -4.48 -23.12
C LYS A 29 16.14 -3.58 -22.48
N TYR A 30 15.81 -2.34 -22.20
CA TYR A 30 16.80 -1.32 -21.86
C TYR A 30 16.76 -0.85 -20.40
N VAL A 31 15.66 -1.07 -19.67
CA VAL A 31 15.48 -0.60 -18.28
C VAL A 31 15.51 -1.78 -17.32
N ASP A 32 14.59 -2.75 -17.47
CA ASP A 32 14.48 -3.91 -16.59
C ASP A 32 14.16 -5.16 -17.40
N LYS A 33 15.15 -6.03 -17.57
CA LYS A 33 15.03 -7.25 -18.37
C LYS A 33 14.04 -8.29 -17.82
N THR A 34 13.60 -8.12 -16.58
CA THR A 34 12.62 -8.99 -15.91
C THR A 34 11.22 -8.39 -15.87
N LEU A 35 11.02 -7.23 -16.49
CA LEU A 35 9.79 -6.47 -16.41
C LEU A 35 8.56 -7.25 -16.87
N LEU A 36 8.60 -7.80 -18.06
CA LEU A 36 7.45 -8.52 -18.63
C LEU A 36 7.14 -9.80 -17.84
N GLU A 37 8.17 -10.54 -17.42
CA GLU A 37 8.00 -11.72 -16.56
C GLU A 37 7.32 -11.37 -15.23
N ARG A 38 7.74 -10.25 -14.61
CA ARG A 38 7.15 -9.77 -13.36
C ARG A 38 5.69 -9.35 -13.55
N LEU A 39 5.35 -8.67 -14.63
CA LEU A 39 3.98 -8.25 -14.93
C LEU A 39 3.08 -9.46 -15.24
N ASP A 40 3.57 -10.45 -15.98
CA ASP A 40 2.87 -11.69 -16.24
C ASP A 40 2.61 -12.48 -14.96
N ASN A 41 3.58 -12.51 -14.03
CA ASN A 41 3.41 -13.12 -12.73
C ASN A 41 2.22 -12.50 -11.97
N VAL A 42 2.10 -11.16 -11.97
CA VAL A 42 0.97 -10.46 -11.34
C VAL A 42 -0.37 -10.81 -11.97
N LEU A 43 -0.42 -10.90 -13.29
CA LEU A 43 -1.66 -11.26 -14.00
C LEU A 43 -2.08 -12.72 -13.76
N GLY A 44 -1.10 -13.61 -13.60
CA GLY A 44 -1.31 -15.04 -13.48
C GLY A 44 -1.66 -15.54 -12.07
N HIS A 45 -1.49 -14.72 -11.02
CA HIS A 45 -1.69 -15.13 -9.65
C HIS A 45 -2.84 -14.37 -8.98
N GLU A 46 -3.54 -15.02 -8.06
CA GLU A 46 -4.36 -14.33 -7.06
C GLU A 46 -3.43 -13.70 -6.02
N PHE A 47 -3.78 -12.51 -5.52
CA PHE A 47 -2.97 -11.83 -4.55
C PHE A 47 -3.15 -12.47 -3.17
N VAL A 48 -2.04 -12.78 -2.54
CA VAL A 48 -2.04 -13.35 -1.19
C VAL A 48 -2.54 -12.32 -0.18
N ARG A 49 -3.29 -12.77 0.82
CA ARG A 49 -3.82 -11.93 1.91
C ARG A 49 -3.30 -12.47 3.23
N ILE A 50 -2.57 -11.64 3.96
CA ILE A 50 -2.02 -11.98 5.29
C ILE A 50 -2.25 -10.83 6.26
N SER A 51 -2.34 -11.14 7.56
CA SER A 51 -2.33 -10.10 8.58
C SER A 51 -0.91 -9.56 8.79
N TYR A 52 -0.80 -8.32 9.25
CA TYR A 52 0.46 -7.73 9.68
C TYR A 52 1.20 -8.59 10.72
N THR A 53 0.47 -9.15 11.69
CA THR A 53 1.06 -10.05 12.68
C THR A 53 1.73 -11.25 12.01
N LYS A 54 1.07 -11.87 11.01
CA LYS A 54 1.63 -12.99 10.26
C LYS A 54 2.84 -12.56 9.42
N ALA A 55 2.79 -11.37 8.82
CA ALA A 55 3.92 -10.82 8.08
C ALA A 55 5.16 -10.66 8.98
N VAL A 56 5.00 -10.08 10.17
CA VAL A 56 6.09 -9.91 11.15
C VAL A 56 6.64 -11.26 11.61
N GLU A 57 5.77 -12.25 11.90
CA GLU A 57 6.20 -13.61 12.27
C GLU A 57 7.08 -14.24 11.18
N GLN A 58 6.66 -14.15 9.93
CA GLN A 58 7.40 -14.72 8.79
C GLN A 58 8.74 -14.02 8.57
N LEU A 59 8.77 -12.69 8.65
CA LEU A 59 10.01 -11.93 8.54
C LEU A 59 10.99 -12.28 9.64
N LYS A 60 10.54 -12.42 10.90
CA LYS A 60 11.39 -12.88 12.03
C LYS A 60 11.90 -14.30 11.83
N ALA A 61 11.04 -15.19 11.39
CA ALA A 61 11.38 -16.61 11.20
C ALA A 61 12.32 -16.83 10.01
N SER A 62 12.43 -15.89 9.08
CA SER A 62 13.26 -16.00 7.89
C SER A 62 14.76 -16.07 8.15
N GLY A 63 15.21 -15.50 9.27
CA GLY A 63 16.63 -15.33 9.59
C GLY A 63 17.39 -14.36 8.68
N ALA A 64 16.68 -13.65 7.80
CA ALA A 64 17.30 -12.65 6.92
C ALA A 64 17.83 -11.45 7.72
N ALA A 65 18.96 -10.92 7.29
CA ALA A 65 19.53 -9.72 7.88
C ALA A 65 18.92 -8.47 7.25
N PHE A 66 18.00 -7.85 7.95
CA PHE A 66 17.39 -6.58 7.56
C PHE A 66 18.15 -5.39 8.14
N LYS A 67 18.15 -4.28 7.42
CA LYS A 67 18.72 -3.01 7.89
C LYS A 67 17.89 -2.40 9.03
N TYR A 68 16.57 -2.56 8.95
CA TYR A 68 15.63 -2.05 9.94
C TYR A 68 15.07 -3.20 10.79
N PRO A 69 14.75 -2.95 12.08
CA PRO A 69 14.23 -3.99 12.97
C PRO A 69 12.86 -4.48 12.53
N VAL A 70 12.63 -5.79 12.69
CA VAL A 70 11.32 -6.41 12.47
C VAL A 70 10.71 -6.66 13.84
N GLU A 71 9.82 -5.78 14.28
CA GLU A 71 9.12 -5.90 15.55
C GLU A 71 7.63 -5.58 15.37
N TRP A 72 6.78 -6.26 16.15
CA TRP A 72 5.36 -5.96 16.13
C TRP A 72 5.11 -4.55 16.69
N GLY A 73 4.34 -3.74 15.99
CA GLY A 73 4.09 -2.33 16.35
C GLY A 73 4.96 -1.32 15.60
N LEU A 74 5.92 -1.77 14.78
CA LEU A 74 6.71 -0.89 13.91
C LEU A 74 6.17 -0.92 12.47
N GLU A 75 6.39 0.16 11.72
CA GLU A 75 6.10 0.18 10.29
C GLU A 75 6.98 -0.80 9.52
N LEU A 76 6.38 -1.54 8.58
CA LEU A 76 7.15 -2.31 7.60
C LEU A 76 7.91 -1.33 6.69
N GLN A 77 9.19 -1.62 6.49
CA GLN A 77 10.01 -0.86 5.55
C GLN A 77 10.02 -1.54 4.18
N THR A 78 10.34 -0.81 3.13
CA THR A 78 10.35 -1.33 1.75
C THR A 78 11.15 -2.64 1.61
N GLU A 79 12.23 -2.84 2.38
CA GLU A 79 12.98 -4.09 2.36
C GLU A 79 12.15 -5.28 2.89
N HIS A 80 11.31 -5.05 3.93
CA HIS A 80 10.41 -6.06 4.49
C HIS A 80 9.30 -6.41 3.50
N GLU A 81 8.70 -5.39 2.89
CA GLU A 81 7.63 -5.51 1.90
C GLU A 81 8.09 -6.30 0.66
N ARG A 82 9.27 -5.95 0.15
CA ARG A 82 9.88 -6.66 -0.96
C ARG A 82 10.27 -8.08 -0.59
N TYR A 83 10.77 -8.31 0.59
CA TYR A 83 11.09 -9.66 1.05
C TYR A 83 9.84 -10.57 1.06
N LEU A 84 8.71 -10.07 1.55
CA LEU A 84 7.45 -10.81 1.53
C LEU A 84 7.02 -11.15 0.10
N THR A 85 7.06 -10.19 -0.81
CA THR A 85 6.60 -10.38 -2.19
C THR A 85 7.58 -11.15 -3.07
N GLU A 86 8.89 -11.01 -2.84
CA GLU A 86 9.93 -11.57 -3.72
C GLU A 86 10.50 -12.90 -3.21
N GLN A 87 10.58 -13.10 -1.87
CA GLN A 87 11.24 -14.27 -1.28
C GLN A 87 10.26 -15.24 -0.62
N VAL A 88 9.14 -14.73 -0.08
CA VAL A 88 8.18 -15.59 0.64
C VAL A 88 7.05 -16.06 -0.28
N TYR A 89 6.38 -15.13 -0.95
CA TYR A 89 5.17 -15.43 -1.71
C TYR A 89 5.35 -15.46 -3.22
N HIS A 90 6.38 -14.82 -3.74
CA HIS A 90 6.68 -14.67 -5.18
C HIS A 90 5.51 -14.09 -6.01
N CYS A 91 4.66 -13.29 -5.37
CA CYS A 91 3.49 -12.63 -5.98
C CYS A 91 3.09 -11.41 -5.15
N PRO A 92 2.15 -10.58 -5.62
CA PRO A 92 1.62 -9.48 -4.82
C PRO A 92 0.93 -9.95 -3.55
N VAL A 93 1.07 -9.16 -2.48
CA VAL A 93 0.56 -9.48 -1.14
C VAL A 93 -0.24 -8.31 -0.59
N PHE A 94 -1.44 -8.58 -0.11
CA PHE A 94 -2.13 -7.67 0.79
C PHE A 94 -1.72 -7.97 2.23
N VAL A 95 -1.22 -6.97 2.92
CA VAL A 95 -1.01 -7.02 4.37
C VAL A 95 -2.15 -6.25 5.02
N THR A 96 -2.85 -6.89 5.96
CA THR A 96 -4.05 -6.33 6.63
C THR A 96 -3.84 -6.24 8.13
N ASP A 97 -4.76 -5.55 8.80
CA ASP A 97 -4.86 -5.52 10.26
C ASP A 97 -3.57 -5.03 10.95
N TYR A 98 -3.14 -3.85 10.52
CA TYR A 98 -1.97 -3.19 11.08
C TYR A 98 -2.21 -2.69 12.51
N PRO A 99 -1.16 -2.54 13.33
CA PRO A 99 -1.26 -1.89 14.62
C PRO A 99 -1.84 -0.48 14.50
N LYS A 100 -2.76 -0.13 15.40
CA LYS A 100 -3.43 1.18 15.38
C LYS A 100 -2.48 2.37 15.51
N ASP A 101 -1.32 2.16 16.13
CA ASP A 101 -0.39 3.24 16.45
C ASP A 101 0.53 3.63 15.26
N VAL A 102 0.57 2.79 14.22
CA VAL A 102 1.31 3.07 12.98
C VAL A 102 0.39 3.44 11.80
N LYS A 103 -0.90 3.59 12.05
CA LYS A 103 -1.90 3.93 11.02
C LYS A 103 -2.76 5.12 11.44
N ALA A 104 -3.44 5.72 10.48
CA ALA A 104 -4.21 6.95 10.68
C ALA A 104 -5.44 6.75 11.60
N PHE A 105 -5.79 7.79 12.35
CA PHE A 105 -6.87 7.79 13.34
C PHE A 105 -8.24 7.42 12.80
N TYR A 106 -8.48 7.66 11.52
CA TYR A 106 -9.77 7.45 10.86
C TYR A 106 -10.00 6.01 10.38
N MET A 107 -9.02 5.14 10.53
CA MET A 107 -9.15 3.73 10.16
C MET A 107 -9.95 2.98 11.23
N ARG A 108 -10.83 2.08 10.79
CA ARG A 108 -11.72 1.35 11.69
C ARG A 108 -10.93 0.49 12.68
N LEU A 109 -11.15 0.74 13.97
CA LEU A 109 -10.54 -0.06 15.04
C LEU A 109 -11.18 -1.46 15.07
N ASN A 110 -10.36 -2.50 15.03
CA ASN A 110 -10.79 -3.89 15.12
C ASN A 110 -11.26 -4.23 16.55
N GLU A 111 -11.89 -5.38 16.71
CA GLU A 111 -12.46 -5.81 18.00
C GLU A 111 -11.40 -6.08 19.08
N ASP A 112 -10.16 -6.34 18.66
CA ASP A 112 -9.01 -6.51 19.56
C ASP A 112 -8.51 -5.20 20.19
N GLU A 113 -9.02 -4.07 19.75
CA GLU A 113 -8.63 -2.70 20.15
C GLU A 113 -7.13 -2.38 19.95
N LYS A 114 -6.38 -3.24 19.27
CA LYS A 114 -4.94 -3.11 19.01
C LYS A 114 -4.63 -2.86 17.55
N THR A 115 -5.46 -3.40 16.66
CA THR A 115 -5.28 -3.30 15.22
C THR A 115 -6.41 -2.51 14.56
N VAL A 116 -6.17 -2.08 13.33
CA VAL A 116 -7.15 -1.38 12.49
C VAL A 116 -7.35 -2.12 11.17
N ALA A 117 -8.54 -2.01 10.59
CA ALA A 117 -8.90 -2.60 9.30
C ALA A 117 -8.22 -1.83 8.14
N ALA A 118 -6.89 -1.72 8.21
CA ALA A 118 -6.02 -1.22 7.15
C ALA A 118 -5.66 -2.35 6.19
N ALA A 119 -5.30 -1.99 4.98
CA ALA A 119 -4.75 -2.92 4.01
C ALA A 119 -3.79 -2.20 3.06
N ASP A 120 -2.57 -2.69 2.96
CA ASP A 120 -1.58 -2.23 2.01
C ASP A 120 -1.36 -3.33 0.96
N MET A 121 -1.32 -2.94 -0.32
CA MET A 121 -0.95 -3.84 -1.42
C MET A 121 0.52 -3.67 -1.72
N LEU A 122 1.25 -4.75 -1.55
CA LEU A 122 2.68 -4.85 -1.81
C LEU A 122 2.92 -5.58 -3.12
N VAL A 123 3.84 -5.07 -3.94
CA VAL A 123 4.23 -5.72 -5.20
C VAL A 123 5.74 -5.92 -5.28
N PRO A 124 6.21 -6.98 -5.99
CA PRO A 124 7.63 -7.20 -6.20
C PRO A 124 8.32 -6.00 -6.87
N GLY A 125 9.52 -5.65 -6.44
CA GLY A 125 10.34 -4.59 -7.03
C GLY A 125 10.07 -3.18 -6.50
N VAL A 126 8.85 -2.89 -6.00
CA VAL A 126 8.47 -1.55 -5.52
C VAL A 126 8.12 -1.54 -4.02
N GLY A 127 7.46 -2.57 -3.51
CA GLY A 127 6.84 -2.58 -2.20
C GLY A 127 5.40 -2.08 -2.26
N GLU A 128 4.96 -1.27 -1.29
CA GLU A 128 3.60 -0.72 -1.25
C GLU A 128 3.29 0.16 -2.46
N ILE A 129 2.21 -0.15 -3.19
CA ILE A 129 1.65 0.70 -4.25
C ILE A 129 0.23 1.19 -3.95
N ILE A 130 -0.50 0.50 -3.10
CA ILE A 130 -1.84 0.87 -2.61
C ILE A 130 -1.83 0.82 -1.09
N GLY A 131 -2.37 1.87 -0.48
CA GLY A 131 -2.76 1.89 0.93
C GLY A 131 -4.24 2.19 1.07
N GLY A 132 -4.94 1.43 1.89
CA GLY A 132 -6.39 1.57 2.09
C GLY A 132 -6.84 1.15 3.47
N SER A 133 -8.13 1.37 3.75
CA SER A 133 -8.76 0.89 4.98
C SER A 133 -10.28 0.95 4.91
N GLN A 134 -10.94 0.18 5.75
CA GLN A 134 -12.28 0.53 6.19
C GLN A 134 -12.19 1.79 7.05
N ARG A 135 -13.15 2.69 6.90
CA ARG A 135 -13.20 3.94 7.70
C ARG A 135 -13.98 3.69 8.99
N GLU A 136 -13.55 4.36 10.07
CA GLU A 136 -14.28 4.29 11.33
C GLU A 136 -15.64 5.00 11.19
N GLU A 137 -16.71 4.23 11.34
CA GLU A 137 -18.08 4.72 11.26
C GLU A 137 -18.70 5.03 12.62
N ARG A 138 -18.11 4.51 13.72
CA ARG A 138 -18.58 4.71 15.08
C ARG A 138 -18.07 6.04 15.62
N LEU A 139 -18.99 6.99 15.85
CA LEU A 139 -18.63 8.35 16.26
C LEU A 139 -17.84 8.38 17.58
N ASP A 140 -18.28 7.65 18.58
CA ASP A 140 -17.65 7.58 19.91
C ASP A 140 -16.21 7.01 19.84
N VAL A 141 -15.99 6.01 19.01
CA VAL A 141 -14.65 5.43 18.80
C VAL A 141 -13.74 6.42 18.09
N LEU A 142 -14.25 7.10 17.06
CA LEU A 142 -13.49 8.09 16.31
C LEU A 142 -13.09 9.30 17.18
N GLU A 143 -14.02 9.81 17.98
CA GLU A 143 -13.76 10.90 18.95
C GLU A 143 -12.69 10.48 19.97
N ARG A 144 -12.81 9.28 20.53
CA ARG A 144 -11.80 8.71 21.44
C ARG A 144 -10.42 8.62 20.80
N ARG A 145 -10.32 8.14 19.55
CA ARG A 145 -9.03 8.02 18.85
C ARG A 145 -8.38 9.39 18.61
N ILE A 146 -9.15 10.38 18.22
CA ILE A 146 -8.66 11.77 18.05
C ILE A 146 -8.08 12.28 19.39
N GLN A 147 -8.77 12.04 20.51
CA GLN A 147 -8.32 12.47 21.84
C GLN A 147 -7.05 11.70 22.30
N GLU A 148 -7.01 10.36 22.11
CA GLU A 148 -5.85 9.53 22.46
C GLU A 148 -4.57 10.00 21.76
N LEU A 149 -4.69 10.51 20.52
CA LEU A 149 -3.56 11.04 19.74
C LEU A 149 -3.24 12.51 20.06
N GLY A 150 -3.93 13.13 21.03
CA GLY A 150 -3.72 14.53 21.42
C GLY A 150 -4.11 15.54 20.34
N MET A 151 -4.96 15.15 19.38
CA MET A 151 -5.40 16.00 18.28
C MET A 151 -6.55 16.92 18.74
N ASP A 152 -6.58 18.14 18.20
CA ASP A 152 -7.67 19.08 18.50
C ASP A 152 -8.96 18.66 17.79
N ILE A 153 -9.91 18.15 18.54
CA ILE A 153 -11.21 17.67 18.04
C ILE A 153 -11.99 18.76 17.30
N GLY A 154 -11.78 20.03 17.66
CA GLY A 154 -12.44 21.17 17.01
C GLY A 154 -12.10 21.29 15.52
N GLN A 155 -10.89 20.92 15.14
CA GLN A 155 -10.43 20.93 13.74
C GLN A 155 -11.09 19.82 12.90
N TYR A 156 -11.61 18.78 13.52
CA TYR A 156 -12.25 17.63 12.87
C TYR A 156 -13.78 17.63 12.97
N GLY A 157 -14.39 18.72 13.44
CA GLY A 157 -15.84 18.82 13.61
C GLY A 157 -16.62 18.41 12.35
N TRP A 158 -16.23 18.96 11.20
CA TRP A 158 -16.82 18.63 9.90
C TRP A 158 -16.72 17.14 9.54
N TYR A 159 -15.64 16.48 9.94
CA TYR A 159 -15.43 15.05 9.67
C TYR A 159 -16.27 14.17 10.61
N LEU A 160 -16.43 14.59 11.86
CA LEU A 160 -17.27 13.92 12.85
C LEU A 160 -18.77 14.04 12.50
N GLU A 161 -19.19 15.17 11.93
CA GLU A 161 -20.57 15.38 11.48
C GLU A 161 -20.99 14.35 10.41
N LEU A 162 -20.09 13.86 9.58
CA LEU A 162 -20.36 12.78 8.64
C LEU A 162 -20.77 11.46 9.31
N ARG A 163 -20.54 11.31 10.62
CA ARG A 163 -20.98 10.16 11.43
C ARG A 163 -22.18 10.51 12.28
N ARG A 164 -22.26 11.76 12.75
CA ARG A 164 -23.34 12.25 13.61
C ARG A 164 -24.69 12.31 12.90
N TYR A 165 -24.70 12.71 11.65
CA TYR A 165 -25.93 12.86 10.86
C TYR A 165 -26.28 11.64 10.01
N GLY A 166 -25.63 10.54 10.22
CA GLY A 166 -25.85 9.28 9.55
C GLY A 166 -24.65 8.87 8.73
N GLY A 167 -24.18 7.67 8.98
CA GLY A 167 -23.05 7.07 8.31
C GLY A 167 -23.37 5.70 7.75
N VAL A 168 -22.53 5.25 6.84
CA VAL A 168 -22.54 3.88 6.33
C VAL A 168 -21.16 3.28 6.50
N LYS A 169 -21.09 1.95 6.58
CA LYS A 169 -19.82 1.25 6.46
C LYS A 169 -19.23 1.50 5.08
N HIS A 170 -18.04 2.04 5.03
CA HIS A 170 -17.36 2.33 3.78
C HIS A 170 -15.86 2.10 3.94
N ALA A 171 -15.22 1.82 2.83
CA ALA A 171 -13.79 1.65 2.72
C ALA A 171 -13.27 2.42 1.50
N GLY A 172 -11.99 2.63 1.44
CA GLY A 172 -11.35 3.29 0.32
C GLY A 172 -9.85 3.04 0.32
N PHE A 173 -9.25 3.17 -0.84
CA PHE A 173 -7.81 3.06 -1.02
C PHE A 173 -7.28 4.14 -1.96
N GLY A 174 -5.99 4.41 -1.86
CA GLY A 174 -5.25 5.25 -2.78
C GLY A 174 -4.18 4.45 -3.49
N LEU A 175 -4.11 4.58 -4.83
CA LEU A 175 -3.03 4.05 -5.63
C LEU A 175 -2.01 5.17 -5.88
N GLY A 176 -0.74 4.94 -5.54
CA GLY A 176 0.35 5.82 -5.91
C GLY A 176 0.58 5.81 -7.42
N PHE A 177 0.16 6.87 -8.11
CA PHE A 177 0.22 6.94 -9.57
C PHE A 177 1.67 6.79 -10.09
N GLU A 178 2.60 7.50 -9.50
CA GLU A 178 4.02 7.43 -9.85
C GLU A 178 4.61 6.06 -9.54
N ARG A 179 4.23 5.45 -8.42
CA ARG A 179 4.65 4.09 -8.09
C ARG A 179 4.11 3.07 -9.09
N MET A 180 2.88 3.25 -9.58
CA MET A 180 2.34 2.41 -10.64
C MET A 180 3.08 2.58 -11.95
N ILE A 181 3.47 3.81 -12.33
CA ILE A 181 4.31 4.04 -13.52
C ILE A 181 5.67 3.37 -13.33
N MET A 182 6.34 3.55 -12.19
CA MET A 182 7.59 2.84 -11.89
C MET A 182 7.42 1.32 -12.05
N TYR A 183 6.32 0.79 -11.57
CA TYR A 183 6.03 -0.63 -11.61
C TYR A 183 5.91 -1.19 -13.03
N VAL A 184 5.15 -0.50 -13.90
CA VAL A 184 4.94 -0.95 -15.30
C VAL A 184 6.08 -0.59 -16.25
N THR A 185 7.00 0.28 -15.86
CA THR A 185 8.16 0.67 -16.69
C THR A 185 9.49 0.09 -16.21
N GLY A 186 9.55 -0.40 -14.97
CA GLY A 186 10.79 -0.84 -14.34
C GLY A 186 11.70 0.29 -13.86
N MET A 187 11.26 1.57 -13.97
CA MET A 187 12.03 2.72 -13.51
C MET A 187 12.23 2.67 -11.99
N GLN A 188 13.45 2.97 -11.54
CA GLN A 188 13.81 2.84 -10.12
C GLN A 188 13.71 4.14 -9.33
N ASN A 189 13.72 5.29 -10.00
CA ASN A 189 13.67 6.59 -9.35
C ASN A 189 12.35 7.28 -9.69
N ILE A 190 11.57 7.62 -8.66
CA ILE A 190 10.28 8.29 -8.80
C ILE A 190 10.36 9.63 -9.55
N ARG A 191 11.51 10.31 -9.52
CA ARG A 191 11.71 11.56 -10.27
C ARG A 191 11.67 11.36 -11.78
N ASP A 192 12.06 10.18 -12.24
CA ASP A 192 12.15 9.87 -13.68
C ASP A 192 10.78 9.52 -14.29
N VAL A 193 9.75 9.37 -13.45
CA VAL A 193 8.36 9.11 -13.87
C VAL A 193 7.44 10.33 -13.68
N LEU A 194 8.01 11.47 -13.31
CA LEU A 194 7.32 12.76 -13.17
C LEU A 194 7.76 13.68 -14.29
N PRO A 195 6.82 14.34 -15.01
CA PRO A 195 7.18 15.35 -16.02
C PRO A 195 7.95 16.53 -15.44
N PHE A 196 7.62 16.92 -14.20
CA PHE A 196 8.21 18.06 -13.49
C PHE A 196 8.50 17.68 -12.03
N PRO A 197 9.60 16.94 -11.78
CA PRO A 197 9.92 16.47 -10.43
C PRO A 197 10.34 17.67 -9.56
N ARG A 198 9.74 17.74 -8.37
CA ARG A 198 10.09 18.73 -7.35
C ARG A 198 10.97 18.12 -6.29
N THR A 199 12.07 18.76 -5.96
CA THR A 199 12.98 18.32 -4.92
C THR A 199 13.33 19.46 -3.98
N ALA A 200 13.90 19.16 -2.83
CA ALA A 200 14.37 20.19 -1.91
C ALA A 200 15.36 21.12 -2.64
N GLY A 201 15.07 22.42 -2.66
CA GLY A 201 15.89 23.43 -3.32
C GLY A 201 15.71 23.53 -4.85
N SER A 202 14.87 22.71 -5.47
CA SER A 202 14.56 22.80 -6.92
C SER A 202 13.05 22.70 -7.17
N MET A 203 12.52 23.72 -7.82
CA MET A 203 11.12 23.84 -8.21
C MET A 203 11.01 24.48 -9.61
N GLU A 204 11.90 24.07 -10.51
CA GLU A 204 11.87 24.52 -11.89
C GLU A 204 10.80 23.75 -12.68
N MET A 205 10.07 24.49 -13.54
CA MET A 205 9.06 23.95 -14.46
C MET A 205 9.56 24.05 -15.88
#